data_18e9cb4f93b5acd8c4f0c82543d62395
#
_entry.id   18e9cb4f93b5acd8c4f0c82543d62395
#
_cell.length_a   1.000
_cell.length_b   1.000
_cell.length_c   1.000
_cell.angle_alpha   90.00
_cell.angle_beta   90.00
_cell.angle_gamma   90.00
#
_symmetry.space_group_name_H-M   'P 1'
#
loop_
_entity.id
_entity.type
_entity.pdbx_description
1 polymer ?
#
loop_
_entity_poly.entity_id
_entity_poly.type
_entity_poly.pdbx_seq_one_letter_code
_entity_poly.pdbx_strand_id
1 'polypeptide(L)'
;MHYNPPRRVAIIGGRRIPFCRANTSYTHQSNQDMMTAALQALVDAYRLGGERLGDVALGAVMKHSRDWNLARECVLGTTLAAETPAFDLQRACGTSLETAIIVG
;
A
#
# COMPACT_ATOMS: atom_id res chain seq x y z
N MET A 1 -6.85 33.07 -16.40
CA MET A 1 -6.65 31.82 -15.68
C MET A 1 -7.19 30.66 -16.52
N HIS A 2 -6.39 29.67 -16.76
CA HIS A 2 -6.85 28.49 -17.51
C HIS A 2 -7.33 27.43 -16.52
N TYR A 3 -8.54 26.94 -16.72
CA TYR A 3 -9.05 25.80 -16.00
C TYR A 3 -8.66 24.52 -16.74
N ASN A 4 -7.83 23.71 -16.09
CA ASN A 4 -7.52 22.38 -16.60
C ASN A 4 -8.37 21.37 -15.84
N PRO A 5 -9.24 20.62 -16.51
CA PRO A 5 -9.99 19.58 -15.83
C PRO A 5 -9.03 18.56 -15.23
N PRO A 6 -9.34 18.01 -14.04
CA PRO A 6 -8.50 16.99 -13.45
C PRO A 6 -8.42 15.78 -14.34
N ARG A 7 -7.26 15.09 -14.31
CA ARG A 7 -7.10 13.83 -15.02
C ARG A 7 -8.11 12.81 -14.48
N ARG A 8 -8.58 11.98 -15.38
CA ARG A 8 -9.44 10.87 -15.00
C ARG A 8 -8.57 9.74 -14.48
N VAL A 9 -8.93 9.20 -13.33
CA VAL A 9 -8.23 8.10 -12.67
C VAL A 9 -9.24 6.99 -12.42
N ALA A 10 -8.87 5.77 -12.78
CA ALA A 10 -9.72 4.59 -12.55
C ALA A 10 -9.25 3.87 -11.29
N ILE A 11 -10.19 3.57 -10.40
CA ILE A 11 -9.97 2.64 -9.30
C ILE A 11 -10.40 1.26 -9.80
N ILE A 12 -9.44 0.37 -10.02
CA ILE A 12 -9.68 -0.91 -10.70
C ILE A 12 -10.15 -1.97 -9.72
N GLY A 13 -9.64 -1.95 -8.49
CA GLY A 13 -10.01 -2.95 -7.49
C GLY A 13 -9.34 -2.71 -6.17
N GLY A 14 -9.56 -3.62 -5.25
CA GLY A 14 -9.00 -3.53 -3.91
C GLY A 14 -8.90 -4.90 -3.25
N ARG A 15 -8.11 -4.98 -2.22
CA ARG A 15 -7.98 -6.15 -1.34
C ARG A 15 -7.78 -5.69 0.08
N ARG A 16 -8.14 -6.54 1.01
CA ARG A 16 -7.94 -6.31 2.43
C ARG A 16 -7.74 -7.63 3.14
N ILE A 17 -7.07 -7.59 4.29
CA ILE A 17 -7.08 -8.71 5.21
C ILE A 17 -8.33 -8.64 6.09
N PRO A 18 -8.73 -9.76 6.73
CA PRO A 18 -9.88 -9.71 7.63
C PRO A 18 -9.70 -8.70 8.74
N PHE A 19 -10.76 -8.01 9.09
CA PHE A 19 -10.79 -7.12 10.23
C PHE A 19 -10.67 -7.94 11.51
N CYS A 20 -9.79 -7.54 12.42
CA CYS A 20 -9.47 -8.33 13.59
C CYS A 20 -9.30 -7.45 14.82
N ARG A 21 -9.81 -7.93 15.96
CA ARG A 21 -9.67 -7.27 17.25
C ARG A 21 -8.19 -7.30 17.68
N ALA A 22 -7.72 -6.21 18.26
CA ALA A 22 -6.36 -6.13 18.80
C ALA A 22 -6.09 -7.22 19.84
N ASN A 23 -4.86 -7.70 19.87
CA ASN A 23 -4.37 -8.73 20.78
C ASN A 23 -5.11 -10.08 20.65
N THR A 24 -5.53 -10.41 19.43
CA THR A 24 -6.14 -11.69 19.10
C THR A 24 -5.38 -12.36 17.96
N SER A 25 -6.02 -12.61 16.81
CA SER A 25 -5.43 -13.42 15.74
C SER A 25 -4.15 -12.84 15.14
N TYR A 26 -3.97 -11.50 15.15
CA TYR A 26 -2.78 -10.86 14.57
C TYR A 26 -1.71 -10.49 15.59
N THR A 27 -1.75 -11.08 16.79
CA THR A 27 -0.82 -10.76 17.88
C THR A 27 0.66 -10.84 17.44
N HIS A 28 1.00 -11.79 16.56
CA HIS A 28 2.35 -12.02 16.09
C HIS A 28 2.61 -11.45 14.69
N GLN A 29 1.71 -10.63 14.18
CA GLN A 29 1.84 -10.02 12.85
C GLN A 29 2.25 -8.56 12.98
N SER A 30 3.22 -8.14 12.16
CA SER A 30 3.62 -6.74 12.07
C SER A 30 2.80 -5.99 11.04
N ASN A 31 2.92 -4.65 11.02
CA ASN A 31 2.36 -3.83 9.95
C ASN A 31 2.85 -4.29 8.58
N GLN A 32 4.15 -4.61 8.49
CA GLN A 32 4.74 -5.10 7.26
C GLN A 32 4.13 -6.43 6.82
N ASP A 33 3.93 -7.37 7.75
CA ASP A 33 3.31 -8.66 7.42
C ASP A 33 1.90 -8.48 6.88
N MET A 34 1.09 -7.68 7.56
CA MET A 34 -0.30 -7.44 7.18
C MET A 34 -0.41 -6.72 5.84
N MET A 35 0.39 -5.68 5.64
CA MET A 35 0.35 -4.90 4.41
C MET A 35 0.92 -5.69 3.23
N THR A 36 1.99 -6.45 3.43
CA THR A 36 2.56 -7.32 2.39
C THR A 36 1.54 -8.35 1.92
N ALA A 37 0.78 -8.93 2.84
CA ALA A 37 -0.27 -9.88 2.49
C ALA A 37 -1.36 -9.25 1.62
N ALA A 38 -1.83 -8.05 1.98
CA ALA A 38 -2.84 -7.34 1.19
C ALA A 38 -2.30 -6.93 -0.17
N LEU A 39 -1.08 -6.43 -0.23
CA LEU A 39 -0.44 -6.02 -1.49
C LEU A 39 -0.20 -7.22 -2.41
N GLN A 40 0.30 -8.33 -1.87
CA GLN A 40 0.50 -9.54 -2.67
C GLN A 40 -0.82 -10.09 -3.21
N ALA A 41 -1.90 -9.99 -2.45
CA ALA A 41 -3.23 -10.40 -2.92
C ALA A 41 -3.69 -9.57 -4.13
N LEU A 42 -3.40 -8.26 -4.16
CA LEU A 42 -3.65 -7.42 -5.32
C LEU A 42 -2.79 -7.84 -6.52
N VAL A 43 -1.50 -8.06 -6.27
CA VAL A 43 -0.55 -8.49 -7.31
C VAL A 43 -1.02 -9.78 -7.95
N ASP A 44 -1.45 -10.74 -7.15
CA ASP A 44 -1.95 -12.04 -7.66
C ASP A 44 -3.25 -11.87 -8.43
N ALA A 45 -4.19 -11.08 -7.90
CA ALA A 45 -5.50 -10.90 -8.51
C ALA A 45 -5.42 -10.27 -9.90
N TYR A 46 -4.47 -9.38 -10.12
CA TYR A 46 -4.31 -8.65 -11.38
C TYR A 46 -3.07 -9.06 -12.17
N ARG A 47 -2.44 -10.17 -11.79
CA ARG A 47 -1.29 -10.76 -12.49
C ARG A 47 -0.14 -9.76 -12.68
N LEU A 48 0.20 -9.06 -11.63
CA LEU A 48 1.24 -8.03 -11.65
C LEU A 48 2.62 -8.55 -11.25
N GLY A 49 2.77 -9.86 -11.03
CA GLY A 49 4.07 -10.45 -10.68
C GLY A 49 5.13 -10.10 -11.72
N GLY A 50 6.29 -9.62 -11.25
CA GLY A 50 7.38 -9.18 -12.11
C GLY A 50 7.22 -7.80 -12.73
N GLU A 51 6.06 -7.15 -12.58
CA GLU A 51 5.80 -5.84 -13.14
C GLU A 51 6.42 -4.72 -12.29
N ARG A 52 6.91 -3.69 -12.97
CA ARG A 52 7.31 -2.44 -12.33
C ARG A 52 6.14 -1.47 -12.36
N LEU A 53 5.56 -1.20 -11.21
CA LEU A 53 4.49 -0.20 -11.10
C LEU A 53 5.07 1.21 -11.12
N GLY A 54 4.23 2.19 -11.46
CA GLY A 54 4.63 3.59 -11.46
C GLY A 54 4.97 4.12 -10.08
N ASP A 55 4.19 3.72 -9.08
CA ASP A 55 4.44 4.07 -7.69
C ASP A 55 3.61 3.19 -6.75
N VAL A 56 4.09 3.04 -5.53
CA VAL A 56 3.36 2.39 -4.44
C VAL A 56 3.41 3.31 -3.22
N ALA A 57 2.26 3.73 -2.74
CA ALA A 57 2.15 4.56 -1.55
C ALA A 57 1.40 3.79 -0.47
N LEU A 58 2.02 3.63 0.68
CA LEU A 58 1.45 2.90 1.81
C LEU A 58 1.65 3.73 3.09
N GLY A 59 0.91 3.35 4.13
CA GLY A 59 1.10 3.98 5.41
C GLY A 59 0.42 3.23 6.54
N ALA A 60 0.73 3.66 7.75
CA ALA A 60 0.13 3.15 8.96
C ALA A 60 0.01 4.30 9.96
N VAL A 61 -1.05 4.30 10.76
CA VAL A 61 -1.21 5.30 11.81
C VAL A 61 -0.07 5.20 12.82
N MET A 62 0.29 3.97 13.19
CA MET A 62 1.42 3.71 14.10
C MET A 62 2.36 2.71 13.45
N LYS A 63 3.50 3.22 12.97
CA LYS A 63 4.54 2.36 12.41
C LYS A 63 5.48 1.88 13.53
N HIS A 64 6.06 0.69 13.33
CA HIS A 64 7.16 0.24 14.16
C HIS A 64 8.44 1.01 13.81
N SER A 65 9.37 1.13 14.77
CA SER A 65 10.63 1.83 14.53
C SER A 65 11.47 1.20 13.40
N ARG A 66 11.29 -0.08 13.14
CA ARG A 66 11.94 -0.78 12.02
C ARG A 66 11.32 -0.47 10.66
N ASP A 67 10.13 0.14 10.63
CA ASP A 67 9.41 0.47 9.40
C ASP A 67 9.89 1.82 8.87
N TRP A 68 11.18 1.94 8.62
CA TRP A 68 11.76 3.19 8.11
C TRP A 68 11.09 3.64 6.82
N ASN A 69 10.95 2.71 5.87
CA ASN A 69 10.08 2.88 4.70
C ASN A 69 9.24 1.62 4.56
N LEU A 70 8.05 1.63 5.15
CA LEU A 70 7.15 0.49 5.16
C LEU A 70 6.76 0.07 3.74
N ALA A 71 6.46 1.04 2.87
CA ALA A 71 6.07 0.75 1.49
C ALA A 71 7.19 0.03 0.73
N ARG A 72 8.43 0.47 0.89
CA ARG A 72 9.58 -0.18 0.25
C ARG A 72 9.75 -1.61 0.72
N GLU A 73 9.67 -1.83 2.02
CA GLU A 73 9.78 -3.17 2.59
C GLU A 73 8.66 -4.09 2.08
N CYS A 74 7.44 -3.58 1.98
CA CYS A 74 6.32 -4.35 1.46
C CYS A 74 6.49 -4.70 -0.02
N VAL A 75 6.95 -3.76 -0.85
CA VAL A 75 7.23 -4.03 -2.27
C VAL A 75 8.27 -5.14 -2.40
N LEU A 76 9.36 -5.07 -1.63
CA LEU A 76 10.42 -6.08 -1.65
C LEU A 76 9.93 -7.44 -1.14
N GLY A 77 8.89 -7.46 -0.33
CA GLY A 77 8.27 -8.68 0.18
C GLY A 77 7.25 -9.30 -0.76
N THR A 78 6.93 -8.64 -1.89
CA THR A 78 5.99 -9.17 -2.89
C THR A 78 6.72 -9.62 -4.14
N THR A 79 5.96 -10.14 -5.12
CA THR A 79 6.50 -10.55 -6.42
C THR A 79 6.56 -9.41 -7.43
N LEU A 80 6.27 -8.17 -7.02
CA LEU A 80 6.50 -7.00 -7.88
C LEU A 80 7.98 -6.86 -8.20
N ALA A 81 8.28 -6.24 -9.34
CA ALA A 81 9.67 -5.91 -9.66
C ALA A 81 10.26 -5.02 -8.55
N ALA A 82 11.47 -5.34 -8.13
CA ALA A 82 12.15 -4.61 -7.04
C ALA A 82 12.40 -3.14 -7.36
N GLU A 83 12.41 -2.77 -8.64
CA GLU A 83 12.57 -1.41 -9.12
C GLU A 83 11.32 -0.55 -8.94
N THR A 84 10.19 -1.15 -8.57
CA THR A 84 8.95 -0.40 -8.29
C THR A 84 9.21 0.63 -7.20
N PRO A 85 9.01 1.92 -7.47
CA PRO A 85 9.19 2.95 -6.45
C PRO A 85 8.12 2.83 -5.37
N ALA A 86 8.47 3.23 -4.15
CA ALA A 86 7.57 3.13 -3.01
C ALA A 86 7.88 4.21 -1.97
N PHE A 87 6.85 4.78 -1.40
CA PHE A 87 7.01 5.79 -0.35
C PHE A 87 5.94 5.65 0.72
N ASP A 88 6.27 6.12 1.90
CA ASP A 88 5.36 6.14 3.04
C ASP A 88 4.63 7.48 3.13
N LEU A 89 3.41 7.41 3.61
CA LEU A 89 2.59 8.56 3.92
C LEU A 89 1.80 8.29 5.19
N GLN A 90 1.61 9.31 6.00
CA GLN A 90 0.79 9.17 7.19
C GLN A 90 -0.12 10.40 7.35
N ARG A 91 -1.40 10.14 7.40
CA ARG A 91 -2.46 11.11 7.68
C ARG A 91 -3.50 10.52 8.62
N ALA A 92 -3.05 9.88 9.67
CA ALA A 92 -3.92 9.22 10.63
C ALA A 92 -5.02 8.39 9.92
N CYS A 93 -6.28 8.63 10.22
CA CYS A 93 -7.39 7.87 9.61
C CYS A 93 -7.60 8.14 8.12
N GLY A 94 -7.02 9.23 7.58
CA GLY A 94 -7.13 9.59 6.17
C GLY A 94 -5.98 9.10 5.29
N THR A 95 -5.10 8.25 5.81
CA THR A 95 -3.89 7.82 5.11
C THR A 95 -4.19 7.19 3.76
N SER A 96 -5.11 6.25 3.71
CA SER A 96 -5.42 5.52 2.47
C SER A 96 -6.04 6.44 1.41
N LEU A 97 -6.91 7.36 1.83
CA LEU A 97 -7.48 8.34 0.90
C LEU A 97 -6.39 9.26 0.33
N GLU A 98 -5.47 9.71 1.18
CA GLU A 98 -4.38 10.59 0.75
C GLU A 98 -3.42 9.88 -0.19
N THR A 99 -3.11 8.61 0.05
CA THR A 99 -2.27 7.83 -0.87
C THR A 99 -2.92 7.73 -2.25
N ALA A 100 -4.22 7.50 -2.31
CA ALA A 100 -4.96 7.44 -3.57
C ALA A 100 -4.92 8.78 -4.32
N ILE A 101 -5.06 9.90 -3.61
CA ILE A 101 -5.00 11.23 -4.19
C ILE A 101 -3.62 11.52 -4.78
N ILE A 102 -2.56 11.21 -4.03
CA ILE A 102 -1.19 11.51 -4.46
C ILE A 102 -0.76 10.64 -5.63
N VAL A 103 -1.06 9.35 -5.59
CA VAL A 103 -0.68 8.41 -6.66
C VAL A 103 -1.51 8.62 -7.91
N GLY A 104 -2.77 8.98 -7.75
CA GLY A 104 -3.65 9.29 -8.88
C GLY A 104 -3.27 10.57 -9.59
#